data_5635a67a7f6fa6bd6cfce35c0f263858
#
_entry.id   5635a67a7f6fa6bd6cfce35c0f263858
#
_cell.length_a   1.000
_cell.length_b   1.000
_cell.length_c   1.000
_cell.angle_alpha   90.00
_cell.angle_beta   90.00
_cell.angle_gamma   90.00
#
_symmetry.space_group_name_H-M   'P 1'
#
loop_
_entity.id
_entity.type
_entity.pdbx_description
1 polymer ?
#
loop_
_entity_poly.entity_id
_entity_poly.type
_entity_poly.pdbx_seq_one_letter_code
_entity_poly.pdbx_strand_id
1 'polypeptide(L)'
;VRRTDSFTILSKTMTEMFELILEGDEDGAIDLAKSVITDVHHGNVETSDLIVSRSCKGSWDKKSGKWIFDKIYANPDSLPYVRAAKERISRGLQFTPGMKVGYIITNSKSSPMEVKAWLVDEIGGEAPDPDPQYYVNRLAKSLGRITSALKFDESQLKDYAKNPSTQKSLFDF
;
A
#
# COMPACT_ATOMS: atom_id res chain seq x y z
N VAL A 1 1.18 17.07 -0.65
CA VAL A 1 0.75 16.45 0.62
C VAL A 1 1.33 15.06 0.72
N ARG A 2 2.23 14.86 1.68
CA ARG A 2 2.75 13.52 1.95
C ARG A 2 1.63 12.64 2.50
N ARG A 3 1.24 11.66 1.76
CA ARG A 3 0.31 10.63 2.25
C ARG A 3 1.06 9.69 3.17
N THR A 4 0.52 9.50 4.35
CA THR A 4 1.13 8.67 5.40
C THR A 4 1.01 7.16 5.12
N ASP A 5 0.22 6.75 4.13
CA ASP A 5 -0.07 5.36 3.77
C ASP A 5 0.37 5.02 2.34
N SER A 6 1.40 5.69 1.85
CA SER A 6 1.97 5.43 0.54
C SER A 6 2.86 4.19 0.55
N PHE A 7 2.97 3.54 -0.59
CA PHE A 7 3.86 2.42 -0.84
C PHE A 7 4.61 2.64 -2.16
N THR A 8 5.73 1.97 -2.34
CA THR A 8 6.69 2.26 -3.42
C THR A 8 6.05 2.25 -4.81
N ILE A 9 5.26 1.25 -5.15
CA ILE A 9 4.58 1.16 -6.45
C ILE A 9 3.70 2.39 -6.70
N LEU A 10 2.95 2.83 -5.69
CA LEU A 10 2.08 4.00 -5.83
C LEU A 10 2.89 5.27 -6.12
N SER A 11 3.89 5.54 -5.31
CA SER A 11 4.72 6.75 -5.45
C SER A 11 5.48 6.76 -6.78
N LYS A 12 6.07 5.64 -7.15
CA LYS A 12 6.82 5.49 -8.39
C LYS A 12 5.93 5.69 -9.61
N THR A 13 4.75 5.05 -9.61
CA THR A 13 3.80 5.15 -10.73
C THR A 13 3.28 6.57 -10.89
N MET A 14 2.95 7.26 -9.80
CA MET A 14 2.50 8.65 -9.86
C MET A 14 3.58 9.56 -10.47
N THR A 15 4.82 9.38 -10.06
CA THR A 15 5.95 10.15 -10.60
C THR A 15 6.11 9.93 -12.11
N GLU A 16 6.11 8.68 -12.54
CA GLU A 16 6.23 8.33 -13.96
C GLU A 16 5.05 8.87 -14.79
N MET A 17 3.83 8.82 -14.25
CA MET A 17 2.65 9.38 -14.90
C MET A 17 2.77 10.89 -15.10
N PHE A 18 3.22 11.61 -14.08
CA PHE A 18 3.43 13.05 -14.19
C PHE A 18 4.50 13.39 -15.24
N GLU A 19 5.57 12.63 -15.29
CA GLU A 19 6.61 12.81 -16.32
C GLU A 19 6.04 12.63 -17.73
N LEU A 20 5.24 11.57 -17.95
CA LEU A 20 4.60 11.32 -19.23
C LEU A 20 3.63 12.45 -19.62
N ILE A 21 2.85 12.94 -18.69
CA ILE A 21 1.92 14.06 -18.93
C ILE A 21 2.68 15.33 -19.28
N LEU A 22 3.79 15.62 -18.59
CA LEU A 22 4.62 16.79 -18.89
C LEU A 22 5.26 16.70 -20.28
N GLU A 23 5.53 15.49 -20.77
CA GLU A 23 6.04 15.24 -22.11
C GLU A 23 4.92 15.27 -23.18
N GLY A 24 3.67 15.44 -22.78
CA GLY A 24 2.52 15.44 -23.66
C GLY A 24 1.97 14.05 -24.01
N ASP A 25 2.46 13.01 -23.33
CA ASP A 25 2.02 11.61 -23.54
C ASP A 25 0.94 11.21 -22.54
N GLU A 26 -0.26 11.75 -22.70
CA GLU A 26 -1.42 11.46 -21.83
C GLU A 26 -1.87 10.00 -21.96
N ASP A 27 -1.88 9.46 -23.17
CA ASP A 27 -2.25 8.05 -23.40
C ASP A 27 -1.26 7.10 -22.73
N GLY A 28 0.02 7.42 -22.76
CA GLY A 28 1.05 6.66 -22.07
C GLY A 28 0.86 6.66 -20.57
N ALA A 29 0.44 7.77 -19.99
CA ALA A 29 0.14 7.86 -18.55
C ALA A 29 -1.04 6.96 -18.16
N ILE A 30 -2.11 6.95 -18.95
CA ILE A 30 -3.26 6.07 -18.74
C ILE A 30 -2.86 4.60 -18.88
N ASP A 31 -2.09 4.27 -19.91
CA ASP A 31 -1.61 2.90 -20.16
C ASP A 31 -0.73 2.41 -19.02
N LEU A 32 0.12 3.26 -18.48
CA LEU A 32 0.94 2.92 -17.32
C LEU A 32 0.07 2.60 -16.08
N ALA A 33 -0.92 3.44 -15.80
CA ALA A 33 -1.85 3.21 -14.69
C ALA A 33 -2.59 1.87 -14.85
N LYS A 34 -3.08 1.58 -16.04
CA LYS A 34 -3.76 0.30 -16.36
C LYS A 34 -2.84 -0.89 -16.14
N SER A 35 -1.61 -0.80 -16.63
CA SER A 35 -0.62 -1.87 -16.52
C SER A 35 -0.27 -2.17 -15.07
N VAL A 36 0.00 -1.14 -14.28
CA VAL A 36 0.38 -1.29 -12.86
C VAL A 36 -0.77 -1.89 -12.04
N ILE A 37 -1.99 -1.42 -12.23
CA ILE A 37 -3.16 -1.94 -11.52
C ILE A 37 -3.41 -3.41 -11.88
N THR A 38 -3.26 -3.76 -13.15
CA THR A 38 -3.41 -5.13 -13.61
C THR A 38 -2.36 -6.05 -12.98
N ASP A 39 -1.11 -5.62 -12.96
CA ASP A 39 -0.02 -6.38 -12.34
C ASP A 39 -0.27 -6.61 -10.84
N VAL A 40 -0.71 -5.60 -10.12
CA VAL A 40 -1.04 -5.72 -8.70
C VAL A 40 -2.23 -6.66 -8.48
N HIS A 41 -3.25 -6.56 -9.32
CA HIS A 41 -4.42 -7.45 -9.24
C HIS A 41 -4.05 -8.92 -9.40
N HIS A 42 -3.10 -9.22 -10.29
CA HIS A 42 -2.63 -10.59 -10.57
C HIS A 42 -1.46 -11.04 -9.68
N GLY A 43 -1.00 -10.20 -8.77
CA GLY A 43 0.14 -10.52 -7.90
C GLY A 43 1.49 -10.54 -8.62
N ASN A 44 1.61 -9.88 -9.77
CA ASN A 44 2.82 -9.81 -10.56
C ASN A 44 3.72 -8.64 -10.16
N VAL A 45 3.85 -8.40 -8.85
CA VAL A 45 4.67 -7.35 -8.28
C VAL A 45 5.44 -7.89 -7.08
N GLU A 46 6.59 -7.28 -6.80
CA GLU A 46 7.34 -7.61 -5.60
C GLU A 46 6.59 -7.14 -4.36
N THR A 47 6.43 -8.01 -3.37
CA THR A 47 5.77 -7.67 -2.11
C THR A 47 6.45 -6.50 -1.41
N SER A 48 7.77 -6.39 -1.53
CA SER A 48 8.55 -5.27 -0.99
C SER A 48 8.09 -3.90 -1.51
N ASP A 49 7.54 -3.84 -2.72
CA ASP A 49 7.03 -2.61 -3.32
C ASP A 49 5.63 -2.23 -2.80
N LEU A 50 5.01 -3.11 -2.04
CA LEU A 50 3.70 -2.93 -1.41
C LEU A 50 3.78 -2.61 0.08
N ILE A 51 4.98 -2.52 0.66
CA ILE A 51 5.16 -2.20 2.08
C ILE A 51 4.66 -0.79 2.35
N VAL A 52 3.72 -0.68 3.29
CA VAL A 52 3.30 0.59 3.87
C VAL A 52 4.15 0.83 5.10
N SER A 53 4.76 2.01 5.20
CA SER A 53 5.59 2.39 6.36
C SER A 53 5.02 3.62 7.03
N ARG A 54 4.92 3.59 8.35
CA ARG A 54 4.44 4.72 9.13
C ARG A 54 5.18 4.81 10.45
N SER A 55 5.45 6.04 10.89
CA SER A 55 6.06 6.27 12.21
C SER A 55 5.10 5.86 13.31
N CYS A 56 5.62 5.10 14.28
CA CYS A 56 4.85 4.65 15.43
C CYS A 56 5.54 5.10 16.71
N LYS A 57 4.79 5.77 17.58
CA LYS A 57 5.27 6.17 18.89
C LYS A 57 4.88 5.13 19.93
N GLY A 58 5.58 5.11 21.03
CA GLY A 58 5.29 4.22 22.16
C GLY A 58 5.91 4.77 23.44
N SER A 59 5.41 4.32 24.56
CA SER A 59 5.92 4.67 25.89
C SER A 59 6.46 3.41 26.58
N TRP A 60 7.68 3.50 27.11
CA TRP A 60 8.25 2.39 27.86
C TRP A 60 7.74 2.42 29.30
N ASP A 61 7.12 1.34 29.74
CA ASP A 61 6.69 1.17 31.13
C ASP A 61 7.77 0.41 31.91
N LYS A 62 8.44 1.12 32.81
CA LYS A 62 9.50 0.56 33.63
C LYS A 62 8.99 -0.52 34.61
N LYS A 63 7.74 -0.43 35.04
CA LYS A 63 7.15 -1.38 36.00
C LYS A 63 6.89 -2.73 35.36
N SER A 64 6.30 -2.75 34.16
CA SER A 64 5.99 -3.98 33.45
C SER A 64 7.12 -4.45 32.54
N GLY A 65 8.07 -3.57 32.20
CA GLY A 65 9.11 -3.86 31.21
C GLY A 65 8.56 -4.04 29.82
N LYS A 66 7.50 -3.31 29.47
CA LYS A 66 6.81 -3.43 28.18
C LYS A 66 6.57 -2.08 27.53
N TRP A 67 6.44 -2.10 26.21
CA TRP A 67 5.98 -0.95 25.45
C TRP A 67 4.47 -0.80 25.59
N ILE A 68 4.02 0.44 25.82
CA ILE A 68 2.60 0.82 25.98
C ILE A 68 2.26 1.82 24.90
N PHE A 69 1.10 1.66 24.26
CA PHE A 69 0.63 2.52 23.15
C PHE A 69 -0.65 3.30 23.51
N ASP A 70 -1.40 2.87 24.52
CA ASP A 70 -2.68 3.46 24.92
C ASP A 70 -2.56 4.84 25.55
N LYS A 71 -1.37 5.23 26.03
CA LYS A 71 -1.11 6.59 26.53
C LYS A 71 -0.96 7.62 25.39
N ILE A 72 -0.63 7.15 24.20
CA ILE A 72 -0.36 7.99 23.02
C ILE A 72 -1.54 7.96 22.05
N TYR A 73 -2.12 6.80 21.85
CA TYR A 73 -3.24 6.57 20.93
C TYR A 73 -4.50 6.20 21.69
N ALA A 74 -5.62 6.84 21.34
CA ALA A 74 -6.91 6.58 22.02
C ALA A 74 -7.41 5.14 21.79
N ASN A 75 -7.18 4.60 20.60
CA ASN A 75 -7.57 3.24 20.25
C ASN A 75 -6.44 2.56 19.45
N PRO A 76 -5.35 2.16 20.12
CA PRO A 76 -4.13 1.70 19.46
C PRO A 76 -4.35 0.46 18.61
N ASP A 77 -5.18 -0.49 19.05
CA ASP A 77 -5.40 -1.74 18.33
C ASP A 77 -6.20 -1.58 17.04
N SER A 78 -6.83 -0.44 16.81
CA SER A 78 -7.48 -0.09 15.55
C SER A 78 -6.49 0.41 14.49
N LEU A 79 -5.28 0.77 14.89
CA LEU A 79 -4.28 1.38 14.02
C LEU A 79 -3.33 0.31 13.45
N PRO A 80 -3.27 0.14 12.12
CA PRO A 80 -2.44 -0.89 11.50
C PRO A 80 -0.97 -0.80 11.89
N TYR A 81 -0.41 0.40 11.94
CA TYR A 81 1.00 0.61 12.28
C TYR A 81 1.32 0.29 13.74
N VAL A 82 0.36 0.45 14.65
CA VAL A 82 0.52 0.03 16.06
C VAL A 82 0.51 -1.49 16.16
N ARG A 83 -0.41 -2.15 15.48
CA ARG A 83 -0.45 -3.62 15.45
C ARG A 83 0.82 -4.21 14.82
N ALA A 84 1.34 -3.58 13.78
CA ALA A 84 2.61 -3.96 13.17
C ALA A 84 3.79 -3.77 14.15
N ALA A 85 3.81 -2.68 14.92
CA ALA A 85 4.83 -2.46 15.94
C ALA A 85 4.76 -3.53 17.04
N LYS A 86 3.57 -3.87 17.50
CA LYS A 86 3.36 -4.94 18.51
C LYS A 86 3.83 -6.31 17.99
N GLU A 87 3.53 -6.63 16.75
CA GLU A 87 3.99 -7.88 16.12
C GLU A 87 5.52 -7.92 16.02
N ARG A 88 6.13 -6.81 15.61
CA ARG A 88 7.58 -6.65 15.55
C ARG A 88 8.22 -6.91 16.91
N ILE A 89 7.68 -6.32 17.98
CA ILE A 89 8.14 -6.51 19.35
C ILE A 89 7.98 -7.96 19.77
N SER A 90 6.85 -8.60 19.47
CA SER A 90 6.59 -9.99 19.81
C SER A 90 7.55 -10.97 19.17
N ARG A 91 8.13 -10.59 18.04
CA ARG A 91 9.16 -11.38 17.33
C ARG A 91 10.57 -11.11 17.85
N GLY A 92 10.73 -10.29 18.87
CA GLY A 92 12.03 -9.94 19.44
C GLY A 92 12.82 -8.93 18.62
N LEU A 93 12.17 -8.24 17.69
CA LEU A 93 12.81 -7.20 16.89
C LEU A 93 12.84 -5.88 17.65
N GLN A 94 13.84 -5.06 17.36
CA GLN A 94 14.01 -3.77 18.01
C GLN A 94 12.86 -2.82 17.69
N PHE A 95 12.35 -2.15 18.70
CA PHE A 95 11.42 -1.04 18.55
C PHE A 95 11.97 0.21 19.21
N THR A 96 11.99 1.32 18.48
CA THR A 96 12.38 2.65 18.95
C THR A 96 11.21 3.59 18.72
N PRO A 97 10.76 4.35 19.73
CA PRO A 97 9.63 5.28 19.55
C PRO A 97 9.87 6.27 18.42
N GLY A 98 8.87 6.40 17.56
CA GLY A 98 8.95 7.28 16.39
C GLY A 98 9.60 6.65 15.16
N MET A 99 10.10 5.41 15.25
CA MET A 99 10.62 4.72 14.08
C MET A 99 9.50 4.39 13.08
N LYS A 100 9.88 4.27 11.82
CA LYS A 100 8.95 3.77 10.80
C LYS A 100 8.81 2.26 10.93
N VAL A 101 7.58 1.80 11.06
CA VAL A 101 7.26 0.37 11.01
C VAL A 101 6.64 0.04 9.66
N GLY A 102 7.13 -1.02 9.03
CA GLY A 102 6.61 -1.49 7.75
C GLY A 102 5.64 -2.63 7.94
N TYR A 103 4.61 -2.68 7.10
CA TYR A 103 3.62 -3.74 7.12
C TYR A 103 2.97 -3.95 5.76
N ILE A 104 2.41 -5.15 5.58
CA ILE A 104 1.61 -5.54 4.43
C ILE A 104 0.17 -5.72 4.88
N ILE A 105 -0.79 -5.18 4.15
CA ILE A 105 -2.20 -5.45 4.37
C ILE A 105 -2.53 -6.82 3.76
N THR A 106 -2.94 -7.77 4.58
CA THR A 106 -3.21 -9.15 4.16
C THR A 106 -4.69 -9.47 4.06
N ASN A 107 -5.55 -8.74 4.76
CA ASN A 107 -6.99 -8.89 4.65
C ASN A 107 -7.70 -7.58 4.99
N SER A 108 -8.17 -6.88 3.97
CA SER A 108 -8.88 -5.61 4.12
C SER A 108 -10.36 -5.78 4.52
N LYS A 109 -10.90 -6.98 4.41
CA LYS A 109 -12.31 -7.26 4.75
C LYS A 109 -12.52 -7.53 6.23
N SER A 110 -11.46 -7.86 6.98
CA SER A 110 -11.57 -8.02 8.43
C SER A 110 -11.68 -6.66 9.13
N SER A 111 -12.27 -6.62 10.31
CA SER A 111 -12.42 -5.41 11.11
C SER A 111 -11.83 -5.64 12.51
N PRO A 112 -10.70 -4.99 12.82
CA PRO A 112 -9.86 -4.14 11.97
C PRO A 112 -9.14 -4.94 10.87
N MET A 113 -8.64 -4.23 9.84
CA MET A 113 -7.90 -4.87 8.74
C MET A 113 -6.73 -5.70 9.26
N GLU A 114 -6.57 -6.91 8.71
CA GLU A 114 -5.41 -7.74 9.03
C GLU A 114 -4.16 -7.22 8.35
N VAL A 115 -3.10 -7.07 9.11
CA VAL A 115 -1.79 -6.66 8.61
C VAL A 115 -0.71 -7.59 9.16
N LYS A 116 0.40 -7.68 8.43
CA LYS A 116 1.60 -8.41 8.85
C LYS A 116 2.78 -7.45 8.83
N ALA A 117 3.49 -7.36 9.95
CA ALA A 117 4.75 -6.61 10.00
C ALA A 117 5.77 -7.29 9.08
N TRP A 118 6.34 -6.52 8.14
CA TRP A 118 7.34 -7.07 7.23
C TRP A 118 8.26 -5.98 6.70
N LEU A 119 9.55 -6.23 6.81
CA LEU A 119 10.62 -5.45 6.22
C LEU A 119 11.66 -6.43 5.68
N VAL A 120 12.02 -6.28 4.42
CA VAL A 120 12.87 -7.22 3.67
C VAL A 120 14.18 -7.53 4.40
N ASP A 121 14.82 -6.51 4.96
CA ASP A 121 16.18 -6.62 5.54
C ASP A 121 16.18 -7.06 7.00
N GLU A 122 15.04 -7.03 7.69
CA GLU A 122 14.98 -7.26 9.14
C GLU A 122 14.21 -8.52 9.51
N ILE A 123 13.21 -8.87 8.72
CA ILE A 123 12.36 -10.03 8.96
C ILE A 123 12.67 -11.04 7.86
N GLY A 124 13.68 -11.87 8.11
CA GLY A 124 13.94 -12.99 7.22
C GLY A 124 12.73 -13.92 7.13
N GLY A 125 12.56 -14.58 6.00
CA GLY A 125 11.48 -15.54 5.81
C GLY A 125 10.63 -15.21 4.59
N GLU A 126 9.53 -15.94 4.46
CA GLU A 126 8.61 -15.81 3.34
C GLU A 126 7.80 -14.50 3.46
N ALA A 127 7.69 -13.79 2.34
CA ALA A 127 6.90 -12.57 2.29
C ALA A 127 5.42 -12.87 2.57
N PRO A 128 4.71 -12.02 3.34
CA PRO A 128 3.28 -12.18 3.52
C PRO A 128 2.51 -12.03 2.21
N ASP A 129 1.39 -12.72 2.08
CA ASP A 129 0.51 -12.58 0.92
C ASP A 129 -0.29 -11.27 1.02
N PRO A 130 -0.07 -10.30 0.12
CA PRO A 130 -0.85 -9.07 0.15
C PRO A 130 -2.30 -9.30 -0.27
N ASP A 131 -3.21 -8.49 0.25
CA ASP A 131 -4.60 -8.43 -0.24
C ASP A 131 -4.66 -7.61 -1.53
N PRO A 132 -4.82 -8.24 -2.71
CA PRO A 132 -4.79 -7.52 -3.97
C PRO A 132 -5.90 -6.45 -4.07
N GLN A 133 -7.06 -6.72 -3.50
CA GLN A 133 -8.20 -5.80 -3.55
C GLN A 133 -7.90 -4.49 -2.83
N TYR A 134 -7.23 -4.54 -1.67
CA TYR A 134 -6.82 -3.34 -0.97
C TYR A 134 -5.90 -2.46 -1.83
N TYR A 135 -4.85 -3.07 -2.39
CA TYR A 135 -3.85 -2.33 -3.16
C TYR A 135 -4.41 -1.82 -4.50
N VAL A 136 -5.24 -2.60 -5.17
CA VAL A 136 -5.96 -2.15 -6.38
C VAL A 136 -6.85 -0.95 -6.06
N ASN A 137 -7.62 -1.00 -4.97
CA ASN A 137 -8.48 0.11 -4.57
C ASN A 137 -7.67 1.38 -4.24
N ARG A 138 -6.55 1.23 -3.55
CA ARG A 138 -5.68 2.37 -3.23
C ARG A 138 -5.04 2.99 -4.47
N LEU A 139 -4.53 2.15 -5.38
CA LEU A 139 -3.99 2.60 -6.66
C LEU A 139 -5.05 3.29 -7.50
N ALA A 140 -6.21 2.66 -7.67
CA ALA A 140 -7.30 3.22 -8.45
C ALA A 140 -7.76 4.59 -7.92
N LYS A 141 -7.85 4.74 -6.60
CA LYS A 141 -8.23 6.01 -5.97
C LYS A 141 -7.19 7.10 -6.23
N SER A 142 -5.91 6.79 -6.08
CA SER A 142 -4.84 7.78 -6.22
C SER A 142 -4.48 8.06 -7.67
N LEU A 143 -4.33 7.03 -8.50
CA LEU A 143 -4.05 7.18 -9.92
C LEU A 143 -5.27 7.72 -10.67
N GLY A 144 -6.47 7.33 -10.25
CA GLY A 144 -7.72 7.80 -10.82
C GLY A 144 -7.92 9.31 -10.70
N ARG A 145 -7.37 9.95 -9.69
CA ARG A 145 -7.38 11.42 -9.57
C ARG A 145 -6.59 12.08 -10.71
N ILE A 146 -5.52 11.43 -11.14
CA ILE A 146 -4.70 11.93 -12.25
C ILE A 146 -5.40 11.62 -13.58
N THR A 147 -5.83 10.37 -13.78
CA THR A 147 -6.44 9.92 -15.03
C THR A 147 -7.84 10.50 -15.26
N SER A 148 -8.56 10.89 -14.21
CA SER A 148 -9.88 11.55 -14.35
C SER A 148 -9.79 12.85 -15.14
N ALA A 149 -8.70 13.60 -14.95
CA ALA A 149 -8.45 14.81 -15.75
C ALA A 149 -8.27 14.46 -17.24
N LEU A 150 -7.91 13.22 -17.56
CA LEU A 150 -7.75 12.68 -18.92
C LEU A 150 -8.95 11.82 -19.35
N LYS A 151 -10.09 11.96 -18.67
CA LYS A 151 -11.36 11.26 -18.95
C LYS A 151 -11.32 9.75 -18.72
N PHE A 152 -10.47 9.29 -17.80
CA PHE A 152 -10.40 7.89 -17.39
C PHE A 152 -10.43 7.81 -15.87
N ASP A 153 -11.58 7.49 -15.28
CA ASP A 153 -11.82 7.63 -13.84
C ASP A 153 -11.42 6.39 -13.03
N GLU A 154 -11.54 6.51 -11.71
CA GLU A 154 -11.23 5.45 -10.74
C GLU A 154 -12.00 4.15 -11.05
N SER A 155 -13.28 4.26 -11.36
CA SER A 155 -14.14 3.13 -11.66
C SER A 155 -13.66 2.36 -12.89
N GLN A 156 -13.29 3.10 -13.95
CA GLN A 156 -12.75 2.52 -15.18
C GLN A 156 -11.42 1.79 -14.94
N LEU A 157 -10.56 2.33 -14.06
CA LEU A 157 -9.31 1.65 -13.67
C LEU A 157 -9.59 0.33 -12.94
N LYS A 158 -10.53 0.31 -12.01
CA LYS A 158 -10.93 -0.91 -11.28
C LYS A 158 -11.50 -1.96 -12.23
N ASP A 159 -12.35 -1.55 -13.15
CA ASP A 159 -12.96 -2.45 -14.13
C ASP A 159 -11.92 -3.03 -15.08
N TYR A 160 -10.97 -2.22 -15.49
CA TYR A 160 -9.88 -2.67 -16.34
C TYR A 160 -9.01 -3.73 -15.63
N ALA A 161 -8.70 -3.54 -14.36
CA ALA A 161 -7.93 -4.51 -13.58
C ALA A 161 -8.62 -5.87 -13.51
N LYS A 162 -9.95 -5.88 -13.40
CA LYS A 162 -10.74 -7.12 -13.34
C LYS A 162 -10.89 -7.79 -14.71
N ASN A 163 -11.02 -7.03 -15.79
CA ASN A 163 -11.35 -7.51 -17.11
C ASN A 163 -10.48 -6.88 -18.22
N PRO A 164 -9.13 -7.02 -18.16
CA PRO A 164 -8.26 -6.39 -19.15
C PRO A 164 -8.44 -6.96 -20.56
N SER A 165 -8.76 -8.25 -20.68
CA SER A 165 -8.96 -8.92 -21.98
C SER A 165 -10.20 -8.43 -22.72
N THR A 166 -11.25 -8.05 -22.01
CA THR A 166 -12.49 -7.53 -22.63
C THR A 166 -12.26 -6.18 -23.29
N GLN A 167 -11.42 -5.33 -22.72
CA GLN A 167 -11.09 -4.04 -23.31
C GLN A 167 -10.14 -4.16 -24.50
N LYS A 168 -9.20 -5.10 -24.46
CA LYS A 168 -8.33 -5.40 -25.59
C LYS A 168 -9.11 -5.84 -26.83
N SER A 169 -10.12 -6.68 -26.65
CA SER A 169 -10.92 -7.19 -27.76
C SER A 169 -11.77 -6.11 -28.46
N LEU A 170 -12.05 -5.00 -27.80
CA LEU A 170 -12.80 -3.87 -28.39
C LEU A 170 -11.92 -2.99 -29.28
N PHE A 171 -10.61 -3.05 -29.13
CA PHE A 171 -9.65 -2.21 -29.85
C PHE A 171 -8.71 -2.99 -30.80
N ASP A 172 -8.71 -4.30 -30.74
CA ASP A 172 -7.91 -5.19 -31.61
C ASP A 172 -8.71 -5.62 -32.85
N PHE A 173 -9.01 -4.64 -33.68
CA PHE A 173 -9.56 -4.94 -35.01
C PHE A 173 -8.50 -4.82 -36.06
#